data_4e9dee246f5d44da6ac254d9409adf59
#
_entry.id   4e9dee246f5d44da6ac254d9409adf59
#
_cell.length_a   1.000
_cell.length_b   1.000
_cell.length_c   1.000
_cell.angle_alpha   90.00
_cell.angle_beta   90.00
_cell.angle_gamma   90.00
#
_symmetry.space_group_name_H-M   'P 1'
#
loop_
_entity.id
_entity.type
_entity.pdbx_description
1 polymer ?
#
loop_
_entity_poly.entity_id
_entity_poly.type
_entity_poly.pdbx_seq_one_letter_code
_entity_poly.pdbx_strand_id
1 'polypeptide(L)'
;MLQNDSTQKILFDPLQSEVDELYILSAYATPNMLSWYMKNIYHKTAVPIKINLIVGMVPFDNLSVSVHEGFQSLVTSELPHEIASMKCSYVIDKPAEHANLFIWCKGGQPVSAFMGSANFVQSSFVGRHRNELMDACDPEEAMHYYESVIPRTVYCNHAEIEEYIILRPTHPVLDLECNLVNELDDFDSVTLSIVTKSGEPGIRSGLNWGQRKGREPNQAYIPLPSRIAKSGFFPLEKRHFTAITDDRHQLTLRVEQQNNKAITTPVRNSDLGEYFRNRLGLSNGAYVTREDLDRYGRTDVKFVKLDEETFYMDFSQE
;
A
#
# COMPACT_ATOMS: atom_id res chain seq x y z
N MET A 1 -9.74 26.80 -7.52
CA MET A 1 -9.23 25.63 -8.30
C MET A 1 -7.79 25.38 -7.86
N LEU A 2 -7.50 24.17 -7.33
CA LEU A 2 -6.19 23.79 -6.79
C LEU A 2 -5.47 22.95 -7.86
N GLN A 3 -4.50 23.54 -8.54
CA GLN A 3 -3.68 22.83 -9.54
C GLN A 3 -2.35 22.30 -8.99
N ASN A 4 -1.84 22.91 -7.93
CA ASN A 4 -0.59 22.55 -7.29
C ASN A 4 -0.81 22.37 -5.79
N ASP A 5 -0.06 21.46 -5.17
CA ASP A 5 -0.12 21.15 -3.73
C ASP A 5 -1.48 20.61 -3.24
N SER A 6 -2.27 19.96 -4.12
CA SER A 6 -3.53 19.32 -3.75
C SER A 6 -3.37 18.35 -2.58
N THR A 7 -2.28 17.58 -2.56
CA THR A 7 -1.94 16.66 -1.48
C THR A 7 -1.84 17.38 -0.13
N GLN A 8 -1.09 18.49 -0.07
CA GLN A 8 -0.92 19.26 1.16
C GLN A 8 -2.24 19.87 1.60
N LYS A 9 -2.96 20.53 0.69
CA LYS A 9 -4.19 21.28 0.99
C LYS A 9 -5.36 20.39 1.34
N ILE A 10 -5.49 19.23 0.69
CA ILE A 10 -6.64 18.33 0.87
C ILE A 10 -6.41 17.34 2.02
N LEU A 11 -5.19 16.78 2.12
CA LEU A 11 -4.92 15.68 3.02
C LEU A 11 -4.18 16.07 4.31
N PHE A 12 -3.48 17.20 4.33
CA PHE A 12 -2.62 17.56 5.48
C PHE A 12 -2.96 18.88 6.15
N ASP A 13 -3.29 19.95 5.41
CA ASP A 13 -3.61 21.23 6.03
C ASP A 13 -4.81 21.16 6.99
N PRO A 14 -5.90 20.41 6.68
CA PRO A 14 -7.02 20.29 7.61
C PRO A 14 -6.67 19.67 8.96
N LEU A 15 -5.63 18.81 9.02
CA LEU A 15 -5.17 18.20 10.28
C LEU A 15 -4.73 19.21 11.35
N GLN A 16 -4.40 20.45 10.94
CA GLN A 16 -4.03 21.53 11.85
C GLN A 16 -5.24 22.14 12.59
N SER A 17 -6.46 21.80 12.18
CA SER A 17 -7.72 22.35 12.72
C SER A 17 -8.40 21.42 13.72
N GLU A 18 -7.68 20.47 14.32
CA GLU A 18 -8.20 19.50 15.29
C GLU A 18 -9.39 18.68 14.74
N VAL A 19 -9.38 18.38 13.45
CA VAL A 19 -10.33 17.48 12.83
C VAL A 19 -10.09 16.05 13.33
N ASP A 20 -11.15 15.27 13.45
CA ASP A 20 -11.10 13.90 14.00
C ASP A 20 -11.66 12.84 13.05
N GLU A 21 -12.25 13.24 11.92
CA GLU A 21 -12.77 12.31 10.93
C GLU A 21 -12.49 12.78 9.49
N LEU A 22 -12.09 11.82 8.64
CA LEU A 22 -11.95 12.01 7.20
C LEU A 22 -12.86 11.02 6.48
N TYR A 23 -13.78 11.54 5.68
CA TYR A 23 -14.63 10.77 4.78
C TYR A 23 -14.12 10.94 3.35
N ILE A 24 -13.92 9.83 2.68
CA ILE A 24 -13.43 9.77 1.29
C ILE A 24 -14.42 8.97 0.47
N LEU A 25 -15.00 9.58 -0.54
CA LEU A 25 -15.64 8.87 -1.65
C LEU A 25 -14.71 9.02 -2.85
N SER A 26 -14.28 7.92 -3.42
CA SER A 26 -13.40 7.96 -4.57
C SER A 26 -13.79 6.91 -5.60
N ALA A 27 -13.86 7.31 -6.86
CA ALA A 27 -14.14 6.38 -7.94
C ALA A 27 -13.17 5.19 -7.91
N TYR A 28 -11.88 5.48 -7.77
CA TYR A 28 -10.81 4.50 -7.62
C TYR A 28 -9.96 4.83 -6.41
N ALA A 29 -9.56 3.81 -5.67
CA ALA A 29 -8.64 3.93 -4.55
C ALA A 29 -7.69 2.73 -4.53
N THR A 30 -6.49 2.91 -3.98
CA THR A 30 -5.52 1.83 -3.81
C THR A 30 -5.10 1.66 -2.35
N PRO A 31 -4.86 0.43 -1.89
CA PRO A 31 -4.28 0.18 -0.57
C PRO A 31 -2.94 0.88 -0.38
N ASN A 32 -2.17 1.01 -1.45
CA ASN A 32 -0.87 1.70 -1.44
C ASN A 32 -1.02 3.19 -1.12
N MET A 33 -2.05 3.87 -1.66
CA MET A 33 -2.33 5.27 -1.30
C MET A 33 -2.75 5.39 0.16
N LEU A 34 -3.63 4.52 0.62
CA LEU A 34 -4.10 4.52 1.99
C LEU A 34 -2.96 4.26 2.98
N SER A 35 -2.16 3.21 2.73
CA SER A 35 -0.96 2.89 3.50
C SER A 35 0.05 4.04 3.50
N TRP A 36 0.25 4.69 2.33
CA TRP A 36 1.09 5.87 2.23
C TRP A 36 0.56 7.03 3.08
N TYR A 37 -0.74 7.30 3.02
CA TYR A 37 -1.36 8.35 3.79
C TYR A 37 -1.24 8.10 5.29
N MET A 38 -1.59 6.91 5.78
CA MET A 38 -1.45 6.51 7.18
C MET A 38 -0.02 6.69 7.70
N LYS A 39 0.99 6.38 6.86
CA LYS A 39 2.38 6.58 7.22
C LYS A 39 2.81 8.04 7.28
N ASN A 40 2.20 8.91 6.47
CA ASN A 40 2.61 10.31 6.33
C ASN A 40 1.85 11.27 7.24
N ILE A 41 0.80 10.86 7.93
CA ILE A 41 0.13 11.68 8.95
C ILE A 41 0.86 11.64 10.30
N TYR A 42 1.87 10.79 10.46
CA TYR A 42 2.67 10.68 11.67
C TYR A 42 3.17 12.05 12.15
N HIS A 43 2.88 12.40 13.41
CA HIS A 43 3.13 13.70 14.03
C HIS A 43 2.47 14.92 13.35
N LYS A 44 1.50 14.74 12.47
CA LYS A 44 0.80 15.86 11.81
C LYS A 44 -0.59 16.12 12.38
N THR A 45 -1.13 15.21 13.16
CA THR A 45 -2.43 15.34 13.79
C THR A 45 -2.31 15.52 15.30
N ALA A 46 -3.14 16.40 15.86
CA ALA A 46 -3.23 16.62 17.30
C ALA A 46 -4.09 15.56 18.00
N VAL A 47 -5.05 14.98 17.28
CA VAL A 47 -5.95 13.92 17.75
C VAL A 47 -5.96 12.78 16.74
N PRO A 48 -6.11 11.52 17.19
CA PRO A 48 -6.24 10.39 16.26
C PRO A 48 -7.48 10.55 15.38
N ILE A 49 -7.32 10.31 14.06
CA ILE A 49 -8.40 10.48 13.08
C ILE A 49 -9.08 9.16 12.74
N LYS A 50 -10.37 9.21 12.44
CA LYS A 50 -11.11 8.12 11.83
C LYS A 50 -11.11 8.30 10.32
N ILE A 51 -10.84 7.26 9.57
CA ILE A 51 -10.86 7.26 8.10
C ILE A 51 -12.02 6.38 7.61
N ASN A 52 -12.91 6.97 6.81
CA ASN A 52 -14.05 6.30 6.21
C ASN A 52 -13.94 6.39 4.69
N LEU A 53 -13.50 5.31 4.04
CA LEU A 53 -13.30 5.25 2.59
C LEU A 53 -14.44 4.47 1.92
N ILE A 54 -15.01 5.04 0.86
CA ILE A 54 -15.89 4.36 -0.10
C ILE A 54 -15.22 4.33 -1.46
N VAL A 55 -15.12 3.15 -2.07
CA VAL A 55 -14.63 2.94 -3.44
C VAL A 55 -15.82 2.80 -4.39
N GLY A 56 -15.91 3.68 -5.38
CA GLY A 56 -17.13 3.91 -6.15
C GLY A 56 -17.33 3.03 -7.38
N MET A 57 -16.25 2.76 -8.14
CA MET A 57 -16.36 2.14 -9.49
C MET A 57 -16.37 0.60 -9.46
N VAL A 58 -16.44 -0.02 -8.30
CA VAL A 58 -16.40 -1.48 -8.14
C VAL A 58 -17.49 -2.22 -8.95
N PRO A 59 -18.76 -1.74 -9.03
CA PRO A 59 -19.80 -2.44 -9.81
C PRO A 59 -19.60 -2.39 -11.33
N PHE A 60 -18.70 -1.53 -11.81
CA PHE A 60 -18.42 -1.35 -13.22
C PHE A 60 -17.10 -2.03 -13.65
N ASP A 61 -16.02 -1.77 -12.94
CA ASP A 61 -14.68 -2.24 -13.31
C ASP A 61 -14.24 -3.51 -12.58
N ASN A 62 -15.04 -3.98 -11.61
CA ASN A 62 -14.67 -5.03 -10.66
C ASN A 62 -13.45 -4.62 -9.80
N LEU A 63 -13.01 -5.50 -8.92
CA LEU A 63 -11.87 -5.25 -8.05
C LEU A 63 -10.84 -6.37 -8.22
N SER A 64 -9.55 -6.04 -8.26
CA SER A 64 -8.54 -7.08 -8.27
C SER A 64 -8.40 -7.72 -6.87
N VAL A 65 -8.08 -9.01 -6.85
CA VAL A 65 -7.84 -9.76 -5.60
C VAL A 65 -6.83 -9.03 -4.72
N SER A 66 -5.70 -8.56 -5.29
CA SER A 66 -4.66 -7.88 -4.51
C SER A 66 -5.12 -6.55 -3.92
N VAL A 67 -5.95 -5.79 -4.62
CA VAL A 67 -6.50 -4.54 -4.08
C VAL A 67 -7.48 -4.83 -2.94
N HIS A 68 -8.32 -5.85 -3.12
CA HIS A 68 -9.27 -6.28 -2.09
C HIS A 68 -8.56 -6.75 -0.82
N GLU A 69 -7.64 -7.71 -0.94
CA GLU A 69 -6.84 -8.24 0.18
C GLU A 69 -6.00 -7.15 0.85
N GLY A 70 -5.46 -6.22 0.07
CA GLY A 70 -4.72 -5.07 0.58
C GLY A 70 -5.58 -4.17 1.46
N PHE A 71 -6.83 -3.86 1.08
CA PHE A 71 -7.76 -3.13 1.93
C PHE A 71 -8.18 -3.93 3.17
N GLN A 72 -8.49 -5.22 3.02
CA GLN A 72 -8.78 -6.09 4.16
C GLN A 72 -7.64 -6.13 5.17
N SER A 73 -6.40 -6.28 4.69
CA SER A 73 -5.21 -6.27 5.53
C SER A 73 -5.07 -4.97 6.31
N LEU A 74 -5.27 -3.81 5.67
CA LEU A 74 -5.16 -2.51 6.32
C LEU A 74 -6.26 -2.26 7.37
N VAL A 75 -7.49 -2.73 7.12
CA VAL A 75 -8.62 -2.56 8.04
C VAL A 75 -8.51 -3.48 9.25
N THR A 76 -7.92 -4.67 9.09
CA THR A 76 -7.81 -5.69 10.16
C THR A 76 -6.50 -5.64 10.93
N SER A 77 -5.47 -4.96 10.41
CA SER A 77 -4.17 -4.84 11.07
C SER A 77 -4.21 -3.85 12.23
N GLU A 78 -3.17 -3.91 13.08
CA GLU A 78 -2.93 -2.91 14.11
C GLU A 78 -2.70 -1.53 13.48
N LEU A 79 -3.52 -0.56 13.89
CA LEU A 79 -3.48 0.79 13.34
C LEU A 79 -2.38 1.63 14.01
N PRO A 80 -1.75 2.55 13.26
CA PRO A 80 -0.88 3.56 13.87
C PRO A 80 -1.63 4.40 14.91
N HIS A 81 -0.91 4.90 15.91
CA HIS A 81 -1.48 5.70 17.00
C HIS A 81 -2.27 6.92 16.53
N GLU A 82 -1.95 7.47 15.37
CA GLU A 82 -2.60 8.62 14.75
C GLU A 82 -3.94 8.26 14.08
N ILE A 83 -4.27 6.98 13.98
CA ILE A 83 -5.51 6.48 13.38
C ILE A 83 -6.39 5.86 14.47
N ALA A 84 -7.52 6.49 14.77
CA ALA A 84 -8.48 5.97 15.75
C ALA A 84 -9.27 4.77 15.22
N SER A 85 -9.65 4.81 13.95
CA SER A 85 -10.31 3.71 13.26
C SER A 85 -10.21 3.87 11.76
N MET A 86 -10.35 2.75 11.05
CA MET A 86 -10.39 2.72 9.60
C MET A 86 -11.53 1.84 9.10
N LYS A 87 -12.27 2.36 8.13
CA LYS A 87 -13.31 1.63 7.42
C LYS A 87 -13.11 1.78 5.91
N CYS A 88 -13.26 0.69 5.19
CA CYS A 88 -13.29 0.69 3.73
C CYS A 88 -14.55 -0.05 3.27
N SER A 89 -15.32 0.56 2.37
CA SER A 89 -16.54 -0.01 1.80
C SER A 89 -16.52 0.13 0.28
N TYR A 90 -17.22 -0.76 -0.37
CA TYR A 90 -17.38 -0.78 -1.82
C TYR A 90 -18.81 -0.48 -2.20
N VAL A 91 -19.02 0.38 -3.19
CA VAL A 91 -20.33 0.48 -3.84
C VAL A 91 -20.60 -0.85 -4.55
N ILE A 92 -21.80 -1.39 -4.39
CA ILE A 92 -22.18 -2.72 -4.94
C ILE A 92 -23.25 -2.63 -6.01
N ASP A 93 -24.03 -1.54 -6.03
CA ASP A 93 -25.16 -1.35 -6.94
C ASP A 93 -24.82 -0.37 -8.07
N LYS A 94 -25.49 -0.55 -9.23
CA LYS A 94 -25.46 0.42 -10.32
C LYS A 94 -26.52 1.50 -10.09
N PRO A 95 -26.25 2.74 -10.52
CA PRO A 95 -25.02 3.21 -11.16
C PRO A 95 -23.82 3.23 -10.21
N ALA A 96 -22.61 2.97 -10.74
CA ALA A 96 -21.36 3.13 -10.02
C ALA A 96 -21.13 4.62 -9.69
N GLU A 97 -20.35 4.89 -8.63
CA GLU A 97 -20.01 6.24 -8.22
C GLU A 97 -18.67 6.68 -8.82
N HIS A 98 -18.71 7.76 -9.57
CA HIS A 98 -17.51 8.35 -10.18
C HIS A 98 -17.03 9.63 -9.48
N ALA A 99 -17.71 10.04 -8.43
CA ALA A 99 -17.34 11.22 -7.65
C ALA A 99 -16.06 10.99 -6.84
N ASN A 100 -15.25 12.05 -6.69
CA ASN A 100 -14.16 12.07 -5.74
C ASN A 100 -14.41 13.22 -4.76
N LEU A 101 -14.65 12.86 -3.49
CA LEU A 101 -14.93 13.77 -2.37
C LEU A 101 -13.99 13.47 -1.21
N PHE A 102 -13.53 14.51 -0.57
CA PHE A 102 -12.70 14.46 0.65
C PHE A 102 -13.33 15.41 1.66
N ILE A 103 -13.91 14.90 2.74
CA ILE A 103 -14.69 15.66 3.71
C ILE A 103 -14.06 15.50 5.08
N TRP A 104 -13.73 16.61 5.70
CA TRP A 104 -13.17 16.66 7.03
C TRP A 104 -14.21 17.09 8.04
N CYS A 105 -14.30 16.35 9.15
CA CYS A 105 -15.21 16.62 10.24
C CYS A 105 -14.45 16.88 11.55
N LYS A 106 -15.10 17.66 12.42
CA LYS A 106 -14.69 17.90 13.80
C LYS A 106 -15.90 17.65 14.70
N GLY A 107 -15.80 16.64 15.58
CA GLY A 107 -16.90 16.28 16.48
C GLY A 107 -18.19 15.88 15.73
N GLY A 108 -18.06 15.20 14.59
CA GLY A 108 -19.17 14.79 13.74
C GLY A 108 -19.77 15.89 12.85
N GLN A 109 -19.24 17.11 12.87
CA GLN A 109 -19.71 18.20 12.01
C GLN A 109 -18.74 18.41 10.84
N PRO A 110 -19.21 18.43 9.58
CA PRO A 110 -18.36 18.71 8.43
C PRO A 110 -17.85 20.15 8.46
N VAL A 111 -16.54 20.34 8.33
CA VAL A 111 -15.89 21.66 8.46
C VAL A 111 -15.15 22.08 7.19
N SER A 112 -14.72 21.14 6.37
CA SER A 112 -14.15 21.44 5.05
C SER A 112 -14.34 20.26 4.11
N ALA A 113 -14.53 20.54 2.83
CA ALA A 113 -14.67 19.53 1.80
C ALA A 113 -14.02 19.95 0.49
N PHE A 114 -13.59 18.96 -0.27
CA PHE A 114 -12.97 19.12 -1.58
C PHE A 114 -13.54 18.10 -2.55
N MET A 115 -13.71 18.51 -3.80
CA MET A 115 -14.17 17.65 -4.89
C MET A 115 -13.37 17.88 -6.16
N GLY A 116 -13.31 16.89 -7.02
CA GLY A 116 -12.65 17.06 -8.32
C GLY A 116 -12.25 15.75 -9.00
N SER A 117 -11.17 15.81 -9.80
CA SER A 117 -10.72 14.69 -10.62
C SER A 117 -9.84 13.69 -9.87
N ALA A 118 -9.21 14.09 -8.76
CA ALA A 118 -8.22 13.28 -8.07
C ALA A 118 -8.85 12.05 -7.40
N ASN A 119 -8.55 10.88 -7.90
CA ASN A 119 -8.83 9.62 -7.23
C ASN A 119 -7.90 9.41 -6.04
N PHE A 120 -8.33 8.62 -5.05
CA PHE A 120 -7.49 8.30 -3.89
C PHE A 120 -6.44 7.23 -4.24
N VAL A 121 -5.54 7.61 -5.16
CA VAL A 121 -4.42 6.81 -5.67
C VAL A 121 -3.13 7.62 -5.60
N GLN A 122 -1.97 6.96 -5.52
CA GLN A 122 -0.69 7.67 -5.39
C GLN A 122 -0.38 8.53 -6.63
N SER A 123 -0.77 8.09 -7.81
CA SER A 123 -0.56 8.89 -9.03
C SER A 123 -1.27 10.24 -9.03
N SER A 124 -2.35 10.40 -8.26
CA SER A 124 -3.06 11.68 -8.11
C SER A 124 -2.48 12.57 -7.02
N PHE A 125 -1.95 11.98 -5.92
CA PHE A 125 -1.51 12.72 -4.74
C PHE A 125 0.00 12.68 -4.49
N VAL A 126 0.71 11.67 -5.01
CA VAL A 126 2.14 11.46 -4.72
C VAL A 126 2.95 11.45 -6.02
N GLY A 127 3.79 12.44 -6.18
CA GLY A 127 4.61 12.58 -7.38
C GLY A 127 4.03 13.58 -8.40
N ARG A 128 4.71 13.72 -9.55
CA ARG A 128 4.41 14.76 -10.56
C ARG A 128 3.73 14.19 -11.82
N HIS A 129 3.00 13.09 -11.70
CA HIS A 129 2.61 12.32 -12.89
C HIS A 129 1.27 12.74 -13.51
N ARG A 130 0.42 13.49 -12.80
CA ARG A 130 -0.87 13.96 -13.33
C ARG A 130 -1.19 15.37 -12.89
N ASN A 131 -1.91 16.08 -13.74
CA ASN A 131 -2.54 17.35 -13.39
C ASN A 131 -3.97 17.04 -12.93
N GLU A 132 -4.23 17.19 -11.64
CA GLU A 132 -5.56 17.04 -11.08
C GLU A 132 -6.21 18.41 -10.88
N LEU A 133 -7.52 18.45 -11.06
CA LEU A 133 -8.34 19.62 -10.79
C LEU A 133 -9.17 19.34 -9.56
N MET A 134 -8.89 20.07 -8.49
CA MET A 134 -9.62 19.99 -7.24
C MET A 134 -10.13 21.37 -6.84
N ASP A 135 -11.29 21.40 -6.21
CA ASP A 135 -11.82 22.67 -5.64
C ASP A 135 -12.45 22.40 -4.26
N ALA A 136 -12.51 23.43 -3.44
CA ALA A 136 -13.28 23.37 -2.21
C ALA A 136 -14.79 23.40 -2.57
N CYS A 137 -15.58 22.69 -1.81
CA CYS A 137 -17.02 22.66 -1.94
C CYS A 137 -17.70 22.83 -0.58
N ASP A 138 -19.03 22.97 -0.57
CA ASP A 138 -19.79 23.05 0.66
C ASP A 138 -19.67 21.74 1.46
N PRO A 139 -19.21 21.76 2.72
CA PRO A 139 -18.98 20.55 3.49
C PRO A 139 -20.26 19.79 3.86
N GLU A 140 -21.37 20.51 4.10
CA GLU A 140 -22.65 19.88 4.47
C GLU A 140 -23.28 19.21 3.25
N GLU A 141 -23.27 19.86 2.07
CA GLU A 141 -23.75 19.28 0.82
C GLU A 141 -22.91 18.03 0.45
N ALA A 142 -21.59 18.12 0.58
CA ALA A 142 -20.69 17.01 0.32
C ALA A 142 -20.96 15.82 1.25
N MET A 143 -21.18 16.08 2.55
CA MET A 143 -21.51 15.04 3.52
C MET A 143 -22.87 14.40 3.21
N HIS A 144 -23.87 15.21 2.91
CA HIS A 144 -25.19 14.69 2.52
C HIS A 144 -25.10 13.76 1.29
N TYR A 145 -24.27 14.14 0.29
CA TYR A 145 -24.03 13.27 -0.85
C TYR A 145 -23.34 11.96 -0.44
N TYR A 146 -22.27 12.05 0.37
CA TYR A 146 -21.56 10.86 0.87
C TYR A 146 -22.52 9.91 1.60
N GLU A 147 -23.37 10.43 2.50
CA GLU A 147 -24.35 9.66 3.25
C GLU A 147 -25.38 8.99 2.34
N SER A 148 -25.77 9.61 1.24
CA SER A 148 -26.70 9.02 0.27
C SER A 148 -26.14 7.80 -0.45
N VAL A 149 -24.80 7.65 -0.48
CA VAL A 149 -24.12 6.50 -1.09
C VAL A 149 -24.02 5.31 -0.12
N ILE A 150 -23.94 5.57 1.19
CA ILE A 150 -23.75 4.52 2.23
C ILE A 150 -24.72 3.33 2.09
N PRO A 151 -26.04 3.51 1.87
CA PRO A 151 -26.98 2.37 1.77
C PRO A 151 -26.67 1.40 0.61
N ARG A 152 -25.86 1.82 -0.35
CA ARG A 152 -25.44 1.05 -1.53
C ARG A 152 -24.05 0.45 -1.38
N THR A 153 -23.52 0.37 -0.17
CA THR A 153 -22.16 -0.09 0.09
C THR A 153 -22.13 -1.33 0.96
N VAL A 154 -21.05 -2.08 0.85
CA VAL A 154 -20.71 -3.20 1.72
C VAL A 154 -19.28 -3.03 2.24
N TYR A 155 -19.01 -3.41 3.47
CA TYR A 155 -17.65 -3.38 4.04
C TYR A 155 -16.73 -4.37 3.32
N CYS A 156 -15.49 -3.97 3.10
CA CYS A 156 -14.49 -4.83 2.47
C CYS A 156 -14.18 -6.11 3.25
N ASN A 157 -14.41 -6.12 4.56
CA ASN A 157 -14.22 -7.28 5.44
C ASN A 157 -15.55 -7.96 5.82
N HIS A 158 -16.63 -7.74 5.06
CA HIS A 158 -17.86 -8.49 5.22
C HIS A 158 -17.63 -9.96 4.87
N ALA A 159 -18.15 -10.90 5.68
CA ALA A 159 -17.88 -12.32 5.51
C ALA A 159 -18.31 -12.89 4.14
N GLU A 160 -19.35 -12.32 3.55
CA GLU A 160 -19.93 -12.73 2.27
C GLU A 160 -19.65 -11.71 1.16
N ILE A 161 -18.52 -11.00 1.23
CA ILE A 161 -18.21 -9.91 0.31
C ILE A 161 -18.20 -10.35 -1.16
N GLU A 162 -17.77 -11.58 -1.43
CA GLU A 162 -17.69 -12.15 -2.79
C GLU A 162 -19.06 -12.42 -3.42
N GLU A 163 -20.15 -12.40 -2.63
CA GLU A 163 -21.51 -12.45 -3.18
C GLU A 163 -21.96 -11.10 -3.76
N TYR A 164 -21.32 -10.01 -3.35
CA TYR A 164 -21.67 -8.64 -3.73
C TYR A 164 -20.77 -8.04 -4.79
N ILE A 165 -19.52 -8.50 -4.89
CA ILE A 165 -18.52 -7.96 -5.83
C ILE A 165 -17.88 -9.07 -6.64
N ILE A 166 -17.40 -8.74 -7.82
CA ILE A 166 -16.61 -9.64 -8.65
C ILE A 166 -15.13 -9.33 -8.43
N LEU A 167 -14.39 -10.34 -7.95
CA LEU A 167 -12.94 -10.28 -7.85
C LEU A 167 -12.33 -10.82 -9.15
N ARG A 168 -11.42 -10.04 -9.73
CA ARG A 168 -10.63 -10.44 -10.89
C ARG A 168 -9.19 -10.73 -10.46
N PRO A 169 -8.46 -11.58 -11.18
CA PRO A 169 -7.03 -11.77 -10.94
C PRO A 169 -6.30 -10.42 -10.87
N THR A 170 -5.31 -10.32 -10.00
CA THR A 170 -4.52 -9.09 -9.83
C THR A 170 -3.84 -8.67 -11.12
N HIS A 171 -3.29 -9.64 -11.82
CA HIS A 171 -2.73 -9.50 -13.15
C HIS A 171 -2.98 -10.80 -13.91
N PRO A 172 -3.32 -10.76 -15.22
CA PRO A 172 -3.54 -11.97 -16.00
C PRO A 172 -2.39 -12.97 -15.92
N VAL A 173 -1.16 -12.47 -15.81
CA VAL A 173 0.08 -13.26 -15.66
C VAL A 173 0.14 -14.05 -14.34
N LEU A 174 -0.63 -13.67 -13.33
CA LEU A 174 -0.68 -14.37 -12.03
C LEU A 174 -1.90 -15.28 -11.90
N ASP A 175 -2.67 -15.45 -12.96
CA ASP A 175 -3.81 -16.36 -12.98
C ASP A 175 -3.33 -17.81 -13.04
N LEU A 176 -3.83 -18.64 -12.13
CA LEU A 176 -3.33 -19.97 -11.84
C LEU A 176 -3.67 -21.03 -12.90
N GLU A 177 -4.64 -20.76 -13.75
CA GLU A 177 -5.08 -21.71 -14.78
C GLU A 177 -4.18 -21.68 -16.03
N CYS A 178 -3.33 -20.67 -16.16
CA CYS A 178 -2.37 -20.55 -17.24
C CYS A 178 -0.97 -20.92 -16.74
N ASN A 179 -0.22 -21.71 -17.51
CA ASN A 179 1.19 -22.04 -17.28
C ASN A 179 2.09 -20.82 -17.58
N LEU A 180 2.01 -19.78 -16.73
CA LEU A 180 2.48 -18.42 -16.97
C LEU A 180 3.95 -18.16 -16.66
N VAL A 181 4.74 -19.16 -16.28
CA VAL A 181 6.18 -18.97 -16.03
C VAL A 181 6.90 -18.40 -17.25
N ASN A 182 6.43 -18.70 -18.46
CA ASN A 182 7.01 -18.20 -19.71
C ASN A 182 6.60 -16.77 -20.06
N GLU A 183 5.48 -16.26 -19.52
CA GLU A 183 5.02 -14.91 -19.82
C GLU A 183 5.67 -13.85 -18.93
N LEU A 184 6.22 -14.23 -17.75
CA LEU A 184 6.99 -13.33 -16.90
C LEU A 184 8.32 -12.88 -17.53
N ASP A 185 8.85 -13.62 -18.49
CA ASP A 185 10.10 -13.28 -19.17
C ASP A 185 9.95 -12.05 -20.10
N ASP A 186 8.72 -11.71 -20.51
CA ASP A 186 8.42 -10.52 -21.31
C ASP A 186 8.38 -9.23 -20.48
N PHE A 187 8.41 -9.33 -19.15
CA PHE A 187 8.37 -8.18 -18.24
C PHE A 187 9.76 -7.77 -17.76
N ASP A 188 9.92 -6.47 -17.53
CA ASP A 188 11.12 -5.93 -16.90
C ASP A 188 11.35 -6.61 -15.54
N SER A 189 12.53 -7.10 -15.31
CA SER A 189 12.89 -7.76 -14.06
C SER A 189 14.25 -7.35 -13.53
N VAL A 190 14.42 -7.46 -12.22
CA VAL A 190 15.70 -7.24 -11.52
C VAL A 190 15.89 -8.28 -10.43
N THR A 191 17.13 -8.73 -10.25
CA THR A 191 17.52 -9.62 -9.16
C THR A 191 18.34 -8.82 -8.13
N LEU A 192 17.95 -8.91 -6.88
CA LEU A 192 18.55 -8.21 -5.75
C LEU A 192 19.18 -9.20 -4.78
N SER A 193 20.47 -9.08 -4.53
CA SER A 193 21.16 -9.90 -3.54
C SER A 193 20.72 -9.55 -2.12
N ILE A 194 20.43 -10.54 -1.29
CA ILE A 194 20.16 -10.40 0.14
C ILE A 194 21.39 -10.67 1.02
N VAL A 195 22.52 -10.98 0.38
CA VAL A 195 23.82 -11.10 1.03
C VAL A 195 24.74 -9.93 0.70
N THR A 196 25.77 -9.74 1.50
CA THR A 196 26.82 -8.74 1.30
C THR A 196 27.78 -9.15 0.17
N LYS A 197 28.71 -8.28 -0.16
CA LYS A 197 29.77 -8.58 -1.17
C LYS A 197 30.66 -9.77 -0.79
N SER A 198 30.73 -10.13 0.48
CA SER A 198 31.46 -11.32 0.95
C SER A 198 30.66 -12.62 0.78
N GLY A 199 29.42 -12.55 0.31
CA GLY A 199 28.53 -13.71 0.21
C GLY A 199 27.81 -14.08 1.50
N GLU A 200 28.04 -13.33 2.59
CA GLU A 200 27.44 -13.57 3.91
C GLU A 200 26.23 -12.64 4.13
N PRO A 201 25.20 -13.06 4.89
CA PRO A 201 24.18 -12.16 5.40
C PRO A 201 24.83 -11.06 6.25
N GLY A 202 24.33 -9.84 6.12
CA GLY A 202 24.87 -8.75 6.93
C GLY A 202 24.63 -8.99 8.44
N ILE A 203 25.64 -8.80 9.27
CA ILE A 203 25.57 -9.06 10.72
C ILE A 203 24.45 -8.23 11.38
N ARG A 204 24.28 -6.97 10.98
CA ARG A 204 23.28 -6.02 11.49
C ARG A 204 22.71 -5.17 10.37
N SER A 205 22.51 -5.77 9.19
CA SER A 205 21.98 -5.12 7.99
C SER A 205 21.24 -6.15 7.15
N GLY A 206 20.51 -5.72 6.12
CA GLY A 206 19.70 -6.63 5.30
C GLY A 206 18.67 -7.37 6.15
N LEU A 207 18.60 -8.69 6.04
CA LEU A 207 17.68 -9.53 6.80
C LEU A 207 17.94 -9.49 8.32
N ASN A 208 19.14 -9.12 8.76
CA ASN A 208 19.52 -9.01 10.17
C ASN A 208 19.52 -7.56 10.67
N TRP A 209 18.83 -6.64 10.02
CA TRP A 209 18.80 -5.25 10.44
C TRP A 209 18.21 -5.06 11.84
N GLY A 210 17.20 -5.86 12.21
CA GLY A 210 16.58 -5.89 13.53
C GLY A 210 17.50 -6.36 14.67
N GLN A 211 18.62 -7.01 14.34
CA GLN A 211 19.60 -7.48 15.37
C GLN A 211 20.45 -6.34 15.99
N ARG A 212 20.13 -5.08 15.64
CA ARG A 212 20.72 -3.90 16.30
C ARG A 212 20.06 -3.67 17.65
N LYS A 213 20.83 -3.25 18.65
CA LYS A 213 20.31 -2.89 19.99
C LYS A 213 19.16 -1.87 19.88
N GLY A 214 18.04 -2.16 20.51
CA GLY A 214 16.88 -1.29 20.57
C GLY A 214 15.96 -1.34 19.34
N ARG A 215 16.13 -2.34 18.46
CA ARG A 215 15.21 -2.60 17.36
C ARG A 215 14.38 -3.86 17.60
N GLU A 216 13.27 -3.92 16.93
CA GLU A 216 12.47 -5.14 16.86
C GLU A 216 13.22 -6.16 15.99
N PRO A 217 13.42 -7.42 16.47
CA PRO A 217 14.32 -8.39 15.84
C PRO A 217 13.96 -8.80 14.41
N ASN A 218 12.69 -8.73 14.02
CA ASN A 218 12.24 -9.03 12.67
C ASN A 218 12.46 -7.89 11.68
N GLN A 219 12.84 -6.69 12.10
CA GLN A 219 13.09 -5.62 11.14
C GLN A 219 14.15 -6.02 10.12
N ALA A 220 13.80 -5.88 8.84
CA ALA A 220 14.64 -6.24 7.72
C ALA A 220 14.51 -5.25 6.56
N TYR A 221 15.43 -5.32 5.62
CA TYR A 221 15.33 -4.66 4.33
C TYR A 221 16.05 -5.46 3.24
N ILE A 222 15.61 -5.31 2.00
CA ILE A 222 16.34 -5.80 0.83
C ILE A 222 17.28 -4.68 0.37
N PRO A 223 18.61 -4.92 0.26
CA PRO A 223 19.54 -3.93 -0.25
C PRO A 223 19.22 -3.56 -1.71
N LEU A 224 19.12 -2.26 -2.00
CA LEU A 224 18.86 -1.76 -3.34
C LEU A 224 20.12 -1.09 -3.92
N PRO A 225 20.76 -1.67 -4.95
CA PRO A 225 21.89 -1.06 -5.60
C PRO A 225 21.53 0.28 -6.26
N SER A 226 22.40 1.27 -6.12
CA SER A 226 22.16 2.63 -6.63
C SER A 226 21.86 2.68 -8.13
N ARG A 227 22.42 1.76 -8.92
CA ARG A 227 22.14 1.64 -10.36
C ARG A 227 20.66 1.30 -10.59
N ILE A 228 20.12 0.35 -9.85
CA ILE A 228 18.71 -0.08 -9.96
C ILE A 228 17.79 1.00 -9.39
N ALA A 229 18.13 1.63 -8.26
CA ALA A 229 17.37 2.76 -7.73
C ALA A 229 17.23 3.91 -8.75
N LYS A 230 18.25 4.16 -9.57
CA LYS A 230 18.25 5.23 -10.58
C LYS A 230 17.61 4.83 -11.91
N SER A 231 17.35 3.55 -12.16
CA SER A 231 16.77 3.09 -13.43
C SER A 231 15.29 3.41 -13.59
N GLY A 232 14.59 3.78 -12.51
CA GLY A 232 13.13 3.97 -12.51
C GLY A 232 12.34 2.66 -12.42
N PHE A 233 13.00 1.52 -12.17
CA PHE A 233 12.32 0.24 -12.03
C PHE A 233 11.34 0.24 -10.86
N PHE A 234 11.78 0.66 -9.66
CA PHE A 234 10.92 0.82 -8.49
C PHE A 234 10.40 2.25 -8.34
N PRO A 235 9.16 2.44 -7.83
CA PRO A 235 8.68 3.77 -7.51
C PRO A 235 9.53 4.39 -6.39
N LEU A 236 9.94 5.64 -6.59
CA LEU A 236 10.72 6.43 -5.63
C LEU A 236 9.82 7.40 -4.88
N GLU A 237 10.43 8.41 -4.21
CA GLU A 237 9.72 9.46 -3.46
C GLU A 237 8.84 8.91 -2.33
N LYS A 238 9.28 7.80 -1.73
CA LYS A 238 8.55 7.09 -0.66
C LYS A 238 7.17 6.58 -1.08
N ARG A 239 6.92 6.43 -2.37
CA ARG A 239 5.70 5.77 -2.84
C ARG A 239 5.72 4.31 -2.41
N HIS A 240 4.55 3.79 -2.08
CA HIS A 240 4.36 2.40 -1.74
C HIS A 240 4.06 1.58 -2.99
N PHE A 241 4.44 0.32 -2.98
CA PHE A 241 4.08 -0.64 -4.02
C PHE A 241 3.77 -2.00 -3.41
N THR A 242 2.96 -2.77 -4.09
CA THR A 242 2.60 -4.13 -3.68
C THR A 242 3.53 -5.12 -4.33
N ALA A 243 4.14 -5.99 -3.54
CA ALA A 243 4.84 -7.18 -4.02
C ALA A 243 3.98 -8.42 -3.74
N ILE A 244 3.62 -9.14 -4.80
CA ILE A 244 2.94 -10.43 -4.74
C ILE A 244 4.03 -11.49 -4.83
N THR A 245 4.13 -12.33 -3.81
CA THR A 245 5.20 -13.31 -3.71
C THR A 245 4.87 -14.61 -4.45
N ASP A 246 5.89 -15.42 -4.74
CA ASP A 246 5.76 -16.74 -5.35
C ASP A 246 4.86 -17.70 -4.54
N ASP A 247 4.78 -17.51 -3.22
CA ASP A 247 3.89 -18.23 -2.31
C ASP A 247 2.59 -17.49 -2.00
N ARG A 248 2.24 -16.48 -2.83
CA ARG A 248 0.99 -15.69 -2.80
C ARG A 248 0.77 -14.79 -1.60
N HIS A 249 1.80 -14.48 -0.84
CA HIS A 249 1.69 -13.41 0.14
C HIS A 249 1.72 -12.04 -0.55
N GLN A 250 1.13 -11.06 0.09
CA GLN A 250 1.21 -9.67 -0.33
C GLN A 250 2.00 -8.87 0.69
N LEU A 251 2.99 -8.13 0.19
CA LEU A 251 3.80 -7.23 0.99
C LEU A 251 3.65 -5.81 0.43
N THR A 252 3.23 -4.87 1.27
CA THR A 252 3.36 -3.45 0.93
C THR A 252 4.79 -3.02 1.19
N LEU A 253 5.47 -2.58 0.14
CA LEU A 253 6.89 -2.21 0.16
C LEU A 253 7.07 -0.75 -0.23
N ARG A 254 8.23 -0.18 0.10
CA ARG A 254 8.69 1.10 -0.45
C ARG A 254 10.21 1.16 -0.49
N VAL A 255 10.73 2.02 -1.38
CA VAL A 255 12.14 2.37 -1.40
C VAL A 255 12.40 3.44 -0.36
N GLU A 256 13.36 3.18 0.52
CA GLU A 256 13.70 4.04 1.66
C GLU A 256 15.22 4.13 1.90
N GLN A 257 15.59 4.78 2.99
CA GLN A 257 16.93 5.15 3.41
C GLN A 257 17.61 6.23 2.52
N GLN A 258 18.68 6.80 3.07
CA GLN A 258 19.46 7.79 2.35
C GLN A 258 19.96 7.22 1.02
N ASN A 259 19.73 7.96 -0.07
CA ASN A 259 20.06 7.56 -1.44
C ASN A 259 19.28 6.33 -1.95
N ASN A 260 18.10 6.06 -1.47
CA ASN A 260 17.23 4.98 -1.95
C ASN A 260 17.91 3.60 -1.94
N LYS A 261 18.55 3.24 -0.82
CA LYS A 261 19.41 2.04 -0.72
C LYS A 261 18.71 0.80 -0.20
N ALA A 262 17.44 0.89 0.18
CA ALA A 262 16.72 -0.21 0.81
C ALA A 262 15.28 -0.28 0.34
N ILE A 263 14.76 -1.49 0.23
CA ILE A 263 13.34 -1.78 0.12
C ILE A 263 12.88 -2.31 1.47
N THR A 264 11.84 -1.69 2.04
CA THR A 264 11.30 -2.02 3.38
C THR A 264 9.79 -2.08 3.36
N THR A 265 9.19 -2.66 4.39
CA THR A 265 7.76 -2.56 4.68
C THR A 265 7.48 -1.28 5.48
N PRO A 266 6.69 -0.33 4.95
CA PRO A 266 6.59 1.02 5.52
C PRO A 266 5.72 1.12 6.77
N VAL A 267 4.68 0.30 6.90
CA VAL A 267 3.72 0.35 8.01
C VAL A 267 4.26 -0.44 9.20
N ARG A 268 4.61 -1.69 8.97
CA ARG A 268 5.23 -2.58 9.96
C ARG A 268 6.60 -3.02 9.44
N ASN A 269 7.65 -2.43 9.97
CA ASN A 269 9.02 -2.69 9.52
C ASN A 269 9.49 -4.15 9.75
N SER A 270 8.73 -4.94 10.49
CA SER A 270 8.99 -6.36 10.78
C SER A 270 8.44 -7.32 9.71
N ASP A 271 7.41 -6.94 8.95
CA ASP A 271 6.70 -7.84 8.05
C ASP A 271 7.62 -8.50 7.01
N LEU A 272 8.54 -7.73 6.44
CA LEU A 272 9.51 -8.26 5.49
C LEU A 272 10.44 -9.31 6.12
N GLY A 273 10.88 -9.06 7.34
CA GLY A 273 11.77 -9.99 8.04
C GLY A 273 11.05 -11.23 8.57
N GLU A 274 9.79 -11.09 8.96
CA GLU A 274 8.93 -12.23 9.30
C GLU A 274 8.71 -13.10 8.06
N TYR A 275 8.38 -12.50 6.92
CA TYR A 275 8.24 -13.21 5.65
C TYR A 275 9.46 -14.06 5.33
N PHE A 276 10.67 -13.47 5.32
CA PHE A 276 11.88 -14.24 4.99
C PHE A 276 12.18 -15.32 6.03
N ARG A 277 11.99 -15.06 7.33
CA ARG A 277 12.21 -16.09 8.37
C ARG A 277 11.25 -17.26 8.22
N ASN A 278 9.99 -16.99 7.94
CA ASN A 278 9.00 -18.03 7.69
C ASN A 278 9.39 -18.89 6.47
N ARG A 279 9.81 -18.26 5.36
CA ARG A 279 10.29 -18.95 4.17
C ARG A 279 11.54 -19.81 4.45
N LEU A 280 12.44 -19.35 5.30
CA LEU A 280 13.65 -20.07 5.71
C LEU A 280 13.40 -21.11 6.80
N GLY A 281 12.17 -21.26 7.30
CA GLY A 281 11.83 -22.15 8.41
C GLY A 281 12.41 -21.72 9.75
N LEU A 282 12.65 -20.43 9.95
CA LEU A 282 13.23 -19.87 11.15
C LEU A 282 12.15 -19.28 12.08
N SER A 283 12.41 -19.28 13.37
CA SER A 283 11.57 -18.57 14.34
C SER A 283 11.62 -17.05 14.12
N ASN A 284 10.54 -16.36 14.44
CA ASN A 284 10.50 -14.90 14.43
C ASN A 284 11.60 -14.31 15.30
N GLY A 285 12.30 -13.32 14.77
CA GLY A 285 13.44 -12.68 15.44
C GLY A 285 14.75 -13.46 15.37
N ALA A 286 14.79 -14.65 14.81
CA ALA A 286 16.03 -15.42 14.68
C ALA A 286 17.06 -14.69 13.79
N TYR A 287 18.33 -14.86 14.12
CA TYR A 287 19.43 -14.41 13.26
C TYR A 287 19.49 -15.28 12.01
N VAL A 288 19.56 -14.66 10.84
CA VAL A 288 19.68 -15.36 9.54
C VAL A 288 21.16 -15.58 9.24
N THR A 289 21.56 -16.83 9.10
CA THR A 289 22.94 -17.26 8.79
C THR A 289 23.11 -17.59 7.32
N ARG A 290 24.35 -17.76 6.87
CA ARG A 290 24.64 -18.26 5.52
C ARG A 290 24.13 -19.69 5.35
N GLU A 291 24.29 -20.54 6.35
CA GLU A 291 23.81 -21.93 6.34
C GLU A 291 22.29 -22.02 6.16
N ASP A 292 21.53 -21.06 6.72
CA ASP A 292 20.09 -20.99 6.50
C ASP A 292 19.73 -20.71 5.04
N LEU A 293 20.45 -19.78 4.41
CA LEU A 293 20.26 -19.45 2.99
C LEU A 293 20.71 -20.58 2.08
N ASP A 294 21.83 -21.26 2.39
CA ASP A 294 22.34 -22.40 1.63
C ASP A 294 21.39 -23.60 1.73
N ARG A 295 20.82 -23.84 2.92
CA ARG A 295 19.81 -24.87 3.13
C ARG A 295 18.53 -24.55 2.36
N TYR A 296 18.15 -23.32 2.26
CA TYR A 296 17.01 -22.86 1.46
C TYR A 296 17.28 -22.90 -0.04
N GLY A 297 18.54 -22.72 -0.44
CA GLY A 297 18.98 -22.78 -1.84
C GLY A 297 19.03 -21.43 -2.56
N ARG A 298 18.79 -20.29 -1.86
CA ARG A 298 18.74 -18.98 -2.52
C ARG A 298 19.32 -17.83 -1.69
N THR A 299 20.04 -16.93 -2.36
CA THR A 299 20.72 -15.77 -1.75
C THR A 299 20.33 -14.43 -2.38
N ASP A 300 19.27 -14.43 -3.17
CA ASP A 300 18.73 -13.26 -3.86
C ASP A 300 17.20 -13.31 -3.97
N VAL A 301 16.62 -12.25 -4.47
CA VAL A 301 15.19 -12.13 -4.73
C VAL A 301 15.01 -11.51 -6.12
N LYS A 302 14.20 -12.13 -6.98
CA LYS A 302 13.83 -11.57 -8.29
C LYS A 302 12.54 -10.77 -8.17
N PHE A 303 12.56 -9.54 -8.68
CA PHE A 303 11.36 -8.72 -8.86
C PHE A 303 11.04 -8.61 -10.33
N VAL A 304 9.79 -8.81 -10.69
CA VAL A 304 9.23 -8.58 -12.02
C VAL A 304 8.21 -7.45 -11.91
N LYS A 305 8.33 -6.42 -12.74
CA LYS A 305 7.42 -5.27 -12.72
C LYS A 305 6.19 -5.60 -13.54
N LEU A 306 5.03 -5.73 -12.89
CA LEU A 306 3.75 -6.02 -13.55
C LEU A 306 3.07 -4.72 -14.01
N ASP A 307 3.11 -3.68 -13.16
CA ASP A 307 2.64 -2.33 -13.47
C ASP A 307 3.39 -1.29 -12.61
N GLU A 308 2.89 -0.05 -12.54
CA GLU A 308 3.56 1.05 -11.82
C GLU A 308 3.61 0.87 -10.29
N GLU A 309 2.70 0.11 -9.71
CA GLU A 309 2.60 -0.11 -8.25
C GLU A 309 2.53 -1.59 -7.86
N THR A 310 2.59 -2.52 -8.83
CA THR A 310 2.47 -3.96 -8.59
C THR A 310 3.66 -4.70 -9.15
N PHE A 311 4.27 -5.54 -8.32
CA PHE A 311 5.44 -6.35 -8.65
C PHE A 311 5.18 -7.79 -8.25
N TYR A 312 5.73 -8.73 -9.02
CA TYR A 312 5.87 -10.11 -8.58
C TYR A 312 7.25 -10.27 -7.93
N MET A 313 7.29 -10.88 -6.76
CA MET A 313 8.52 -11.11 -5.98
C MET A 313 8.76 -12.61 -5.85
N ASP A 314 9.76 -13.11 -6.55
CA ASP A 314 10.14 -14.49 -6.54
C ASP A 314 11.29 -14.77 -5.57
N PHE A 315 11.00 -15.58 -4.57
CA PHE A 315 11.96 -16.18 -3.63
C PHE A 315 11.75 -17.69 -3.54
N SER A 316 11.31 -18.30 -4.64
CA SER A 316 11.17 -19.77 -4.73
C SER A 316 12.53 -20.46 -4.63
N GLN A 317 12.51 -21.70 -4.17
CA GLN A 317 13.69 -22.59 -4.24
C GLN A 317 13.93 -22.97 -5.72
N GLU A 318 15.17 -22.97 -6.14
CA GLU A 318 15.56 -23.46 -7.47
C GLU A 318 15.52 -24.99 -7.53
#